data_91fabeb8c9d43cb6a383411f300a233e
#
_entry.id   91fabeb8c9d43cb6a383411f300a233e
#
_cell.length_a   1.000
_cell.length_b   1.000
_cell.length_c   1.000
_cell.angle_alpha   90.00
_cell.angle_beta   90.00
_cell.angle_gamma   90.00
#
_symmetry.space_group_name_H-M   'P 1'
#
loop_
_entity.id
_entity.type
_entity.pdbx_description
1 polymer ?
#
loop_
_entity_poly.entity_id
_entity_poly.type
_entity_poly.pdbx_seq_one_letter_code
_entity_poly.pdbx_strand_id
1 'polypeptide(L)'
;MNKTIILEMATKAGKIMLENGAETDMVEETIKIIGNNFGFEINSYATLTGIISTIKGEDNYFITNTLRISKRTMDLNKIHEIHKLGKNIKKYNLETIKNKIELIENDKGYGFKTSLFAYAFAAGSFTLLFGGLPKDFLGSSVIGVVIYLYFKSLSSFDINKFCNYSGIPLGCHIFFIFPL
;
A
#
# COMPACT_ATOMS: atom_id res chain seq x y z
N MET A 1 -2.66 9.01 29.63
CA MET A 1 -2.22 8.86 28.21
C MET A 1 -3.37 9.31 27.32
N ASN A 2 -3.13 10.20 26.34
CA ASN A 2 -4.23 10.82 25.59
C ASN A 2 -4.82 9.82 24.57
N LYS A 3 -6.07 9.36 24.80
CA LYS A 3 -6.81 8.40 23.96
C LYS A 3 -6.97 8.89 22.52
N THR A 4 -7.16 10.19 22.33
CA THR A 4 -7.30 10.81 21.01
C THR A 4 -6.04 10.60 20.15
N ILE A 5 -4.86 10.81 20.73
CA ILE A 5 -3.58 10.63 20.01
C ILE A 5 -3.40 9.17 19.59
N ILE A 6 -3.77 8.22 20.44
CA ILE A 6 -3.66 6.79 20.12
C ILE A 6 -4.63 6.42 19.01
N LEU A 7 -5.86 6.91 19.07
CA LEU A 7 -6.87 6.67 18.04
C LEU A 7 -6.42 7.25 16.70
N GLU A 8 -5.94 8.49 16.68
CA GLU A 8 -5.43 9.13 15.46
C GLU A 8 -4.25 8.36 14.86
N MET A 9 -3.30 7.96 15.70
CA MET A 9 -2.13 7.21 15.27
C MET A 9 -2.51 5.82 14.72
N ALA A 10 -3.39 5.10 15.40
CA ALA A 10 -3.87 3.78 14.96
C ALA A 10 -4.65 3.89 13.64
N THR A 11 -5.54 4.88 13.53
CA THR A 11 -6.32 5.11 12.31
C THR A 11 -5.42 5.56 11.15
N LYS A 12 -4.38 6.38 11.43
CA LYS A 12 -3.38 6.79 10.43
C LYS A 12 -2.58 5.58 9.92
N ALA A 13 -2.17 4.69 10.81
CA ALA A 13 -1.50 3.44 10.42
C ALA A 13 -2.40 2.59 9.50
N GLY A 14 -3.66 2.42 9.86
CA GLY A 14 -4.66 1.74 9.04
C GLY A 14 -4.86 2.40 7.68
N LYS A 15 -4.89 3.73 7.63
CA LYS A 15 -4.98 4.50 6.37
C LYS A 15 -3.81 4.19 5.44
N ILE A 16 -2.59 4.21 5.95
CA ILE A 16 -1.39 3.89 5.13
C ILE A 16 -1.50 2.48 4.56
N MET A 17 -1.93 1.50 5.36
CA MET A 17 -2.13 0.12 4.88
C MET A 17 -3.17 0.06 3.76
N LEU A 18 -4.33 0.66 3.96
CA LEU A 18 -5.43 0.62 3.01
C LEU A 18 -5.11 1.37 1.71
N GLU A 19 -4.42 2.51 1.79
CA GLU A 19 -3.92 3.26 0.63
C GLU A 19 -2.91 2.46 -0.20
N ASN A 20 -2.22 1.50 0.41
CA ASN A 20 -1.21 0.65 -0.23
C ASN A 20 -1.70 -0.76 -0.57
N GLY A 21 -3.01 -1.02 -0.50
CA GLY A 21 -3.63 -2.22 -1.03
C GLY A 21 -3.85 -3.34 0.00
N ALA A 22 -3.79 -3.04 1.30
CA ALA A 22 -4.15 -4.02 2.33
C ALA A 22 -5.64 -4.39 2.27
N GLU A 23 -5.95 -5.61 2.69
CA GLU A 23 -7.31 -6.06 2.93
C GLU A 23 -7.91 -5.35 4.14
N THR A 24 -9.22 -5.09 4.10
CA THR A 24 -9.94 -4.37 5.16
C THR A 24 -9.79 -5.04 6.52
N ASP A 25 -9.91 -6.36 6.57
CA ASP A 25 -9.79 -7.14 7.79
C ASP A 25 -8.41 -7.00 8.45
N MET A 26 -7.34 -7.02 7.63
CA MET A 26 -5.97 -6.80 8.12
C MET A 26 -5.79 -5.38 8.68
N VAL A 27 -6.43 -4.39 8.08
CA VAL A 27 -6.42 -3.00 8.55
C VAL A 27 -7.09 -2.89 9.91
N GLU A 28 -8.29 -3.45 10.06
CA GLU A 28 -9.05 -3.45 11.31
C GLU A 28 -8.30 -4.17 12.42
N GLU A 29 -7.75 -5.34 12.12
CA GLU A 29 -6.91 -6.10 13.06
C GLU A 29 -5.70 -5.28 13.52
N THR A 30 -5.00 -4.61 12.61
CA THR A 30 -3.82 -3.79 12.94
C THR A 30 -4.20 -2.61 13.83
N ILE A 31 -5.30 -1.93 13.56
CA ILE A 31 -5.81 -0.84 14.41
C ILE A 31 -6.13 -1.36 15.82
N LYS A 32 -6.81 -2.51 15.90
CA LYS A 32 -7.14 -3.16 17.18
C LYS A 32 -5.89 -3.58 17.96
N ILE A 33 -4.89 -4.16 17.29
CA ILE A 33 -3.60 -4.52 17.90
C ILE A 33 -2.91 -3.28 18.49
N ILE A 34 -2.87 -2.18 17.74
CA ILE A 34 -2.28 -0.93 18.22
C ILE A 34 -3.01 -0.44 19.47
N GLY A 35 -4.34 -0.37 19.45
CA GLY A 35 -5.15 0.06 20.60
C GLY A 35 -4.89 -0.80 21.84
N ASN A 36 -4.97 -2.12 21.69
CA ASN A 36 -4.80 -3.09 22.78
C ASN A 36 -3.42 -3.01 23.43
N ASN A 37 -2.38 -2.70 22.65
CA ASN A 37 -1.03 -2.54 23.19
C ASN A 37 -0.89 -1.32 24.12
N PHE A 38 -1.75 -0.32 23.95
CA PHE A 38 -1.86 0.83 24.87
C PHE A 38 -2.95 0.66 25.94
N GLY A 39 -3.59 -0.51 26.02
CA GLY A 39 -4.65 -0.80 27.00
C GLY A 39 -6.01 -0.22 26.62
N PHE A 40 -6.24 0.08 25.35
CA PHE A 40 -7.50 0.61 24.85
C PHE A 40 -8.10 -0.30 23.79
N GLU A 41 -9.38 -0.58 23.91
CA GLU A 41 -10.13 -1.26 22.86
C GLU A 41 -10.57 -0.24 21.81
N ILE A 42 -10.11 -0.43 20.57
CA ILE A 42 -10.52 0.36 19.41
C ILE A 42 -11.39 -0.54 18.54
N ASN A 43 -12.62 -0.09 18.29
CA ASN A 43 -13.49 -0.68 17.29
C ASN A 43 -13.33 0.09 15.99
N SER A 44 -13.00 -0.62 14.91
CA SER A 44 -12.80 -0.02 13.60
C SER A 44 -13.62 -0.74 12.55
N TYR A 45 -14.06 0.03 11.55
CA TYR A 45 -14.72 -0.45 10.36
C TYR A 45 -14.01 0.16 9.14
N ALA A 46 -13.41 -0.70 8.34
CA ALA A 46 -12.68 -0.30 7.16
C ALA A 46 -13.45 -0.68 5.89
N THR A 47 -13.55 0.27 4.98
CA THR A 47 -14.07 0.07 3.63
C THR A 47 -13.02 0.47 2.60
N LEU A 48 -13.28 0.17 1.34
CA LEU A 48 -12.37 0.58 0.26
C LEU A 48 -12.17 2.10 0.16
N THR A 49 -13.07 2.90 0.73
CA THR A 49 -13.09 4.36 0.58
C THR A 49 -12.86 5.12 1.88
N GLY A 50 -12.80 4.42 3.01
CA GLY A 50 -12.60 5.09 4.30
C GLY A 50 -12.50 4.15 5.47
N ILE A 51 -12.07 4.70 6.59
CA ILE A 51 -11.96 4.01 7.88
C ILE A 51 -12.69 4.84 8.92
N ILE A 52 -13.49 4.17 9.73
CA ILE A 52 -14.14 4.73 10.91
C ILE A 52 -13.59 3.96 12.10
N SER A 53 -12.98 4.65 13.05
CA SER A 53 -12.43 4.03 14.26
C SER A 53 -12.97 4.74 15.50
N THR A 54 -13.38 3.97 16.48
CA THR A 54 -14.00 4.49 17.71
C THR A 54 -13.33 3.88 18.93
N ILE A 55 -13.05 4.71 19.92
CA ILE A 55 -12.52 4.33 21.22
C ILE A 55 -13.45 4.84 22.33
N LYS A 56 -13.64 4.04 23.37
CA LYS A 56 -14.42 4.47 24.54
C LYS A 56 -13.60 5.46 25.38
N GLY A 57 -14.12 6.67 25.49
CA GLY A 57 -13.56 7.74 26.33
C GLY A 57 -13.82 7.53 27.82
N GLU A 58 -13.63 8.59 28.60
CA GLU A 58 -14.09 8.69 30.01
C GLU A 58 -15.54 9.08 29.99
N ASP A 59 -16.29 8.85 31.10
CA ASP A 59 -17.70 9.22 31.27
C ASP A 59 -18.66 8.72 30.17
N ASN A 60 -18.44 7.50 29.64
CA ASN A 60 -19.24 6.90 28.57
C ASN A 60 -19.28 7.65 27.23
N TYR A 61 -18.40 8.64 27.00
CA TYR A 61 -18.25 9.24 25.69
C TYR A 61 -17.49 8.31 24.73
N PHE A 62 -17.85 8.39 23.47
CA PHE A 62 -17.11 7.72 22.40
C PHE A 62 -16.36 8.77 21.57
N ILE A 63 -15.08 8.54 21.36
CA ILE A 63 -14.26 9.36 20.47
C ILE A 63 -14.16 8.60 19.16
N THR A 64 -14.61 9.23 18.07
CA THR A 64 -14.58 8.62 16.74
C THR A 64 -13.68 9.43 15.82
N ASN A 65 -12.84 8.73 15.08
CA ASN A 65 -12.02 9.30 14.02
C ASN A 65 -12.44 8.67 12.67
N THR A 66 -12.65 9.53 11.67
CA THR A 66 -13.04 9.10 10.32
C THR A 66 -12.02 9.61 9.33
N LEU A 67 -11.44 8.71 8.55
CA LEU A 67 -10.49 9.04 7.50
C LEU A 67 -10.99 8.55 6.14
N ARG A 68 -10.91 9.43 5.14
CA ARG A 68 -11.23 9.09 3.76
C ARG A 68 -9.97 8.64 3.02
N ILE A 69 -10.13 7.60 2.22
CA ILE A 69 -9.09 7.08 1.32
C ILE A 69 -9.29 7.72 -0.06
N SER A 70 -8.36 8.57 -0.46
CA SER A 70 -8.42 9.30 -1.73
C SER A 70 -7.40 8.83 -2.75
N LYS A 71 -6.38 8.11 -2.31
CA LYS A 71 -5.33 7.56 -3.18
C LYS A 71 -5.22 6.06 -2.93
N ARG A 72 -4.96 5.29 -3.97
CA ARG A 72 -4.66 3.86 -3.86
C ARG A 72 -3.45 3.53 -4.70
N THR A 73 -2.52 2.87 -4.07
CA THR A 73 -1.32 2.31 -4.69
C THR A 73 -1.19 0.85 -4.28
N MET A 74 -0.16 0.17 -4.71
CA MET A 74 0.15 -1.17 -4.24
C MET A 74 1.60 -1.17 -3.77
N ASP A 75 1.79 -1.17 -2.44
CA ASP A 75 3.09 -1.26 -1.81
C ASP A 75 3.04 -2.21 -0.62
N LEU A 76 3.34 -3.47 -0.88
CA LEU A 76 3.31 -4.55 0.12
C LEU A 76 4.35 -4.33 1.24
N ASN A 77 5.44 -3.59 0.95
CA ASN A 77 6.45 -3.31 1.96
C ASN A 77 5.91 -2.38 3.04
N LYS A 78 5.18 -1.33 2.66
CA LYS A 78 4.51 -0.42 3.62
C LYS A 78 3.50 -1.16 4.49
N ILE A 79 2.71 -2.04 3.89
CA ILE A 79 1.76 -2.88 4.64
C ILE A 79 2.49 -3.73 5.67
N HIS A 80 3.56 -4.42 5.24
CA HIS A 80 4.36 -5.28 6.12
C HIS A 80 4.98 -4.48 7.28
N GLU A 81 5.60 -3.35 7.00
CA GLU A 81 6.27 -2.54 8.02
C GLU A 81 5.27 -1.94 9.04
N ILE A 82 4.10 -1.48 8.62
CA ILE A 82 3.05 -1.01 9.54
C ILE A 82 2.52 -2.16 10.40
N HIS A 83 2.23 -3.32 9.81
CA HIS A 83 1.74 -4.48 10.56
C HIS A 83 2.77 -4.98 11.59
N LYS A 84 4.02 -5.06 11.20
CA LYS A 84 5.15 -5.40 12.07
C LYS A 84 5.35 -4.37 13.19
N LEU A 85 5.20 -3.07 12.88
CA LEU A 85 5.23 -2.01 13.88
C LEU A 85 4.10 -2.20 14.90
N GLY A 86 2.87 -2.47 14.47
CA GLY A 86 1.73 -2.74 15.32
C GLY A 86 1.99 -3.89 16.29
N LYS A 87 2.52 -5.02 15.81
CA LYS A 87 2.87 -6.18 16.65
C LYS A 87 3.97 -5.90 17.67
N ASN A 88 4.92 -5.03 17.35
CA ASN A 88 6.06 -4.71 18.19
C ASN A 88 5.94 -3.39 18.96
N ILE A 89 4.78 -2.77 18.95
CA ILE A 89 4.58 -1.40 19.42
C ILE A 89 4.98 -1.18 20.89
N LYS A 90 4.84 -2.21 21.74
CA LYS A 90 5.26 -2.18 23.18
C LYS A 90 6.74 -1.86 23.39
N LYS A 91 7.58 -2.07 22.37
CA LYS A 91 9.02 -1.82 22.44
C LYS A 91 9.40 -0.36 22.25
N TYR A 92 8.45 0.46 21.85
CA TYR A 92 8.68 1.84 21.44
C TYR A 92 7.83 2.81 22.26
N ASN A 93 8.37 4.01 22.50
CA ASN A 93 7.58 5.09 23.06
C ASN A 93 6.68 5.73 21.97
N LEU A 94 5.68 6.50 22.38
CA LEU A 94 4.66 7.08 21.49
C LEU A 94 5.27 7.95 20.39
N GLU A 95 6.28 8.74 20.73
CA GLU A 95 6.97 9.64 19.78
C GLU A 95 7.72 8.85 18.71
N THR A 96 8.42 7.79 19.12
CA THR A 96 9.12 6.88 18.19
C THR A 96 8.17 6.20 17.22
N ILE A 97 6.98 5.80 17.70
CA ILE A 97 5.96 5.15 16.87
C ILE A 97 5.44 6.15 15.84
N LYS A 98 5.11 7.37 16.26
CA LYS A 98 4.66 8.43 15.36
C LYS A 98 5.69 8.70 14.26
N ASN A 99 6.95 8.88 14.63
CA ASN A 99 8.05 9.10 13.69
C ASN A 99 8.22 7.91 12.72
N LYS A 100 8.08 6.66 13.21
CA LYS A 100 8.16 5.47 12.34
C LYS A 100 7.00 5.42 11.34
N ILE A 101 5.78 5.73 11.76
CA ILE A 101 4.61 5.79 10.87
C ILE A 101 4.84 6.85 9.79
N GLU A 102 5.37 8.02 10.15
CA GLU A 102 5.68 9.09 9.19
C GLU A 102 6.82 8.71 8.23
N LEU A 103 7.83 8.00 8.71
CA LEU A 103 8.91 7.48 7.85
C LEU A 103 8.38 6.47 6.83
N ILE A 104 7.52 5.53 7.26
CA ILE A 104 6.90 4.54 6.37
C ILE A 104 5.97 5.23 5.36
N GLU A 105 5.18 6.22 5.80
CA GLU A 105 4.29 6.98 4.90
C GLU A 105 5.09 7.66 3.78
N ASN A 106 6.22 8.29 4.12
CA ASN A 106 7.06 9.05 3.20
C ASN A 106 8.07 8.19 2.41
N ASP A 107 8.12 6.89 2.65
CA ASP A 107 9.01 6.00 1.89
C ASP A 107 8.63 6.02 0.40
N LYS A 108 9.63 6.27 -0.44
CA LYS A 108 9.47 6.35 -1.90
C LYS A 108 9.48 4.98 -2.59
N GLY A 109 9.62 3.90 -1.81
CA GLY A 109 9.71 2.55 -2.34
C GLY A 109 11.02 2.29 -3.10
N TYR A 110 10.96 1.34 -4.03
CA TYR A 110 12.16 0.90 -4.76
C TYR A 110 12.70 1.95 -5.72
N GLY A 111 14.02 2.06 -5.75
CA GLY A 111 14.72 2.98 -6.66
C GLY A 111 14.51 2.61 -8.14
N PHE A 112 14.72 3.59 -9.01
CA PHE A 112 14.56 3.45 -10.47
C PHE A 112 15.27 2.23 -11.06
N LYS A 113 16.54 2.01 -10.68
CA LYS A 113 17.36 0.90 -11.21
C LYS A 113 16.81 -0.46 -10.80
N THR A 114 16.37 -0.60 -9.55
CA THR A 114 15.80 -1.84 -9.00
C THR A 114 14.48 -2.17 -9.70
N SER A 115 13.61 -1.17 -9.86
CA SER A 115 12.34 -1.36 -10.56
C SER A 115 12.56 -1.71 -12.03
N LEU A 116 13.47 -1.03 -12.73
CA LEU A 116 13.79 -1.32 -14.12
C LEU A 116 14.25 -2.77 -14.31
N PHE A 117 15.17 -3.23 -13.45
CA PHE A 117 15.65 -4.61 -13.48
C PHE A 117 14.52 -5.61 -13.18
N ALA A 118 13.68 -5.32 -12.19
CA ALA A 118 12.56 -6.19 -11.84
C ALA A 118 11.56 -6.35 -12.98
N TYR A 119 11.19 -5.28 -13.68
CA TYR A 119 10.31 -5.33 -14.85
C TYR A 119 10.91 -6.12 -16.00
N ALA A 120 12.21 -5.90 -16.32
CA ALA A 120 12.92 -6.64 -17.36
C ALA A 120 12.97 -8.14 -17.03
N PHE A 121 13.37 -8.48 -15.82
CA PHE A 121 13.52 -9.86 -15.38
C PHE A 121 12.18 -10.58 -15.32
N ALA A 122 11.14 -9.93 -14.81
CA ALA A 122 9.80 -10.49 -14.76
C ALA A 122 9.28 -10.83 -16.16
N ALA A 123 9.35 -9.88 -17.11
CA ALA A 123 8.90 -10.11 -18.48
C ALA A 123 9.62 -11.29 -19.15
N GLY A 124 10.95 -11.36 -19.01
CA GLY A 124 11.73 -12.46 -19.54
C GLY A 124 11.40 -13.80 -18.89
N SER A 125 11.23 -13.82 -17.55
CA SER A 125 10.90 -15.05 -16.81
C SER A 125 9.52 -15.61 -17.18
N PHE A 126 8.53 -14.74 -17.37
CA PHE A 126 7.20 -15.17 -17.83
C PHE A 126 7.27 -15.81 -19.23
N THR A 127 8.08 -15.27 -20.14
CA THR A 127 8.26 -15.85 -21.47
C THR A 127 8.78 -17.29 -21.39
N LEU A 128 9.78 -17.56 -20.54
CA LEU A 128 10.27 -18.92 -20.33
C LEU A 128 9.23 -19.83 -19.69
N LEU A 129 8.46 -19.31 -18.73
CA LEU A 129 7.39 -20.07 -18.06
C LEU A 129 6.32 -20.53 -19.05
N PHE A 130 6.00 -19.72 -20.05
CA PHE A 130 5.03 -20.05 -21.11
C PHE A 130 5.63 -20.83 -22.30
N GLY A 131 6.85 -21.37 -22.15
CA GLY A 131 7.46 -22.25 -23.15
C GLY A 131 8.26 -21.52 -24.23
N GLY A 132 8.57 -20.24 -24.04
CA GLY A 132 9.44 -19.50 -24.94
C GLY A 132 10.90 -19.97 -24.88
N LEU A 133 11.65 -19.68 -25.93
CA LEU A 133 13.07 -20.02 -26.03
C LEU A 133 13.94 -19.02 -25.23
N PRO A 134 15.19 -19.40 -24.86
CA PRO A 134 16.11 -18.46 -24.21
C PRO A 134 16.37 -17.16 -25.01
N LYS A 135 16.20 -17.19 -26.32
CA LYS A 135 16.29 -15.99 -27.17
C LYS A 135 15.13 -15.03 -26.92
N ASP A 136 13.94 -15.58 -26.67
CA ASP A 136 12.72 -14.80 -26.42
C ASP A 136 12.78 -14.11 -25.07
N PHE A 137 13.51 -14.67 -24.09
CA PHE A 137 13.79 -14.03 -22.81
C PHE A 137 14.41 -12.63 -22.98
N LEU A 138 15.42 -12.51 -23.86
CA LEU A 138 16.08 -11.22 -24.10
C LEU A 138 15.12 -10.22 -24.76
N GLY A 139 14.36 -10.66 -25.76
CA GLY A 139 13.36 -9.82 -26.42
C GLY A 139 12.30 -9.31 -25.45
N SER A 140 11.74 -10.20 -24.67
CA SER A 140 10.72 -9.86 -23.66
C SER A 140 11.27 -8.97 -22.54
N SER A 141 12.52 -9.16 -22.14
CA SER A 141 13.17 -8.29 -21.14
C SER A 141 13.28 -6.86 -21.64
N VAL A 142 13.63 -6.65 -22.91
CA VAL A 142 13.65 -5.32 -23.53
C VAL A 142 12.25 -4.69 -23.54
N ILE A 143 11.23 -5.47 -23.87
CA ILE A 143 9.83 -5.00 -23.83
C ILE A 143 9.45 -4.60 -22.39
N GLY A 144 9.84 -5.38 -21.38
CA GLY A 144 9.62 -5.04 -19.97
C GLY A 144 10.24 -3.69 -19.58
N VAL A 145 11.46 -3.40 -20.07
CA VAL A 145 12.11 -2.09 -19.87
C VAL A 145 11.29 -0.97 -20.52
N VAL A 146 10.85 -1.14 -21.75
CA VAL A 146 10.08 -0.14 -22.49
C VAL A 146 8.76 0.15 -21.78
N ILE A 147 8.07 -0.89 -21.31
CA ILE A 147 6.82 -0.77 -20.54
C ILE A 147 7.05 0.03 -19.26
N TYR A 148 8.10 -0.27 -18.51
CA TYR A 148 8.44 0.47 -17.29
C TYR A 148 8.69 1.95 -17.55
N LEU A 149 9.48 2.27 -18.58
CA LEU A 149 9.79 3.66 -18.95
C LEU A 149 8.52 4.41 -19.39
N TYR A 150 7.64 3.74 -20.15
CA TYR A 150 6.36 4.28 -20.56
C TYR A 150 5.48 4.62 -19.36
N PHE A 151 5.26 3.70 -18.42
CA PHE A 151 4.49 3.96 -17.21
C PHE A 151 5.09 5.08 -16.36
N LYS A 152 6.41 5.11 -16.25
CA LYS A 152 7.09 6.16 -15.49
C LYS A 152 6.92 7.54 -16.14
N SER A 153 6.97 7.61 -17.46
CA SER A 153 6.69 8.85 -18.20
C SER A 153 5.26 9.32 -17.96
N LEU A 154 4.28 8.40 -18.03
CA LEU A 154 2.87 8.75 -17.77
C LEU A 154 2.63 9.20 -16.32
N SER A 155 3.29 8.62 -15.35
CA SER A 155 3.15 9.03 -13.94
C SER A 155 3.70 10.43 -13.65
N SER A 156 4.57 10.94 -14.52
CA SER A 156 5.09 12.32 -14.45
C SER A 156 4.11 13.35 -15.05
N PHE A 157 3.20 12.92 -15.91
CA PHE A 157 2.10 13.72 -16.36
C PHE A 157 0.91 13.41 -15.45
N ASP A 158 0.33 14.43 -14.84
CA ASP A 158 -0.85 14.35 -13.96
C ASP A 158 -2.10 13.95 -14.81
N ILE A 159 -1.97 12.82 -15.52
CA ILE A 159 -3.01 12.29 -16.40
C ILE A 159 -4.13 11.79 -15.49
N ASN A 160 -5.13 12.63 -15.48
CA ASN A 160 -6.49 12.52 -14.98
C ASN A 160 -6.80 11.19 -14.23
N LYS A 161 -7.27 11.32 -13.00
CA LYS A 161 -7.73 10.26 -12.07
C LYS A 161 -8.59 9.17 -12.72
N PHE A 162 -9.12 9.41 -13.92
CA PHE A 162 -9.93 8.47 -14.69
C PHE A 162 -9.15 7.26 -15.23
N CYS A 163 -7.90 7.43 -15.67
CA CYS A 163 -7.06 6.32 -16.14
C CYS A 163 -6.54 5.46 -14.98
N ASN A 164 -6.38 6.02 -13.80
CA ASN A 164 -6.03 5.26 -12.59
C ASN A 164 -7.22 4.47 -12.03
N TYR A 165 -8.46 4.87 -12.34
CA TYR A 165 -9.67 4.23 -11.83
C TYR A 165 -10.12 3.03 -12.67
N SER A 166 -9.76 2.97 -13.95
CA SER A 166 -10.15 1.88 -14.83
C SER A 166 -9.37 0.58 -14.60
N GLY A 167 -8.32 0.59 -13.74
CA GLY A 167 -7.56 -0.60 -13.35
C GLY A 167 -6.93 -1.38 -14.53
N ILE A 168 -7.14 -0.88 -15.74
CA ILE A 168 -6.63 -1.50 -16.97
C ILE A 168 -5.51 -0.61 -17.48
N PRO A 169 -4.23 -0.95 -17.22
CA PRO A 169 -3.15 -0.29 -17.92
C PRO A 169 -3.40 -0.50 -19.41
N LEU A 170 -3.32 0.56 -20.21
CA LEU A 170 -3.35 0.48 -21.68
C LEU A 170 -2.43 -0.63 -22.24
N GLY A 171 -1.44 -1.08 -21.47
CA GLY A 171 -0.60 -2.23 -21.78
C GLY A 171 -1.34 -3.56 -21.92
N CYS A 172 -2.47 -3.77 -21.25
CA CYS A 172 -3.27 -5.00 -21.45
C CYS A 172 -3.97 -5.03 -22.80
N HIS A 173 -4.31 -3.88 -23.38
CA HIS A 173 -4.87 -3.84 -24.74
C HIS A 173 -3.86 -4.22 -25.84
N ILE A 174 -2.57 -3.97 -25.63
CA ILE A 174 -1.52 -4.35 -26.60
C ILE A 174 -1.32 -5.86 -26.62
N PHE A 175 -1.52 -6.56 -25.50
CA PHE A 175 -1.43 -8.03 -25.44
C PHE A 175 -2.59 -8.76 -26.12
N PHE A 176 -3.73 -8.08 -26.29
CA PHE A 176 -4.92 -8.69 -26.92
C PHE A 176 -5.01 -8.42 -28.45
N ILE A 177 -4.13 -7.58 -29.00
CA ILE A 177 -4.16 -7.18 -30.44
C ILE A 177 -3.24 -8.06 -31.30
N PHE A 178 -2.37 -8.88 -30.72
CA PHE A 178 -1.59 -9.88 -31.46
C PHE A 178 -1.98 -11.31 -31.02
N PRO A 179 -3.01 -11.91 -31.63
CA PRO A 179 -3.07 -13.38 -31.68
C PRO A 179 -2.04 -13.86 -32.69
N LEU A 180 -1.19 -14.78 -32.25
CA LEU A 180 -0.38 -15.63 -33.13
C LEU A 180 -1.26 -16.45 -34.05
#